data_e8a53bf1a28e01c5ffa1a6433d273da8
#
_entry.id   e8a53bf1a28e01c5ffa1a6433d273da8
#
_cell.length_a   1.000
_cell.length_b   1.000
_cell.length_c   1.000
_cell.angle_alpha   90.00
_cell.angle_beta   90.00
_cell.angle_gamma   90.00
#
_symmetry.space_group_name_H-M   'P 1'
#
loop_
_entity.id
_entity.type
_entity.pdbx_description
1 polymer ?
#
loop_
_entity_poly.entity_id
_entity_poly.type
_entity_poly.pdbx_seq_one_letter_code
_entity_poly.pdbx_strand_id
1 'polypeptide(L)'
;MNLIGIDFEDWYHPQFVQPFVKNLKHEPKMFHGLEKIIELLKKNNTTATFFVVGKLLEQNPEILDLILDNEHEIAFHTMNHSNLNDLTKEKFLDELNLFEKITEGKSRGFRAPTFSINSDTSWAIDALQEKNYRYDSSIVPVKTDLYGFSNCQKSPFKISSSSLTKGDSTGKLIEFPLCSGKFLGKTYPAAGGFYLRFLPLKVSLNAIRHYEEQNIPATIYIHSWELTPEFFPDIELPFKEKFVTFHNIKNTYSRIEKILQNFRFSSFKDYLDNQ
;
A
#
# COMPACT_ATOMS: atom_id res chain seq x y z
N MET A 1 7.91 -2.83 16.64
CA MET A 1 7.92 -3.46 15.29
C MET A 1 7.10 -2.58 14.37
N ASN A 2 7.66 -2.18 13.21
CA ASN A 2 6.96 -1.39 12.19
C ASN A 2 6.36 -2.30 11.12
N LEU A 3 5.57 -1.74 10.19
CA LEU A 3 4.84 -2.47 9.16
C LEU A 3 5.25 -1.99 7.77
N ILE A 4 5.48 -2.93 6.86
CA ILE A 4 5.77 -2.62 5.47
C ILE A 4 4.78 -3.30 4.54
N GLY A 5 4.12 -2.50 3.71
CA GLY A 5 3.25 -2.94 2.62
C GLY A 5 3.93 -2.74 1.26
N ILE A 6 3.74 -3.70 0.38
CA ILE A 6 4.15 -3.62 -1.02
C ILE A 6 2.87 -3.51 -1.85
N ASP A 7 2.62 -2.36 -2.44
CA ASP A 7 1.52 -2.22 -3.39
C ASP A 7 2.00 -2.89 -4.69
N PHE A 8 1.59 -4.18 -4.84
CA PHE A 8 2.05 -5.03 -5.92
C PHE A 8 1.17 -4.81 -7.15
N GLU A 9 1.65 -3.92 -7.98
CA GLU A 9 1.05 -3.44 -9.21
C GLU A 9 2.10 -3.29 -10.30
N ASP A 10 1.69 -3.19 -11.57
CA ASP A 10 2.60 -2.95 -12.68
C ASP A 10 2.64 -1.46 -13.04
N TRP A 11 3.60 -1.06 -13.85
CA TRP A 11 3.88 0.31 -14.28
C TRP A 11 2.68 1.07 -14.88
N TYR A 12 1.67 0.36 -15.40
CA TYR A 12 0.48 0.95 -16.04
C TYR A 12 -0.71 1.15 -15.07
N HIS A 13 -0.61 0.69 -13.83
CA HIS A 13 -1.67 0.85 -12.83
C HIS A 13 -1.67 2.22 -12.12
N PRO A 14 -0.52 2.90 -11.90
CA PRO A 14 -0.54 4.16 -11.16
C PRO A 14 -1.53 5.16 -11.72
N GLN A 15 -2.29 5.84 -10.86
CA GLN A 15 -3.35 6.78 -11.24
C GLN A 15 -2.88 7.88 -12.21
N PHE A 16 -1.63 8.33 -12.07
CA PHE A 16 -1.05 9.35 -12.96
C PHE A 16 -0.54 8.80 -14.29
N VAL A 17 -0.53 7.51 -14.47
CA VAL A 17 -0.10 6.83 -15.71
C VAL A 17 -1.29 6.26 -16.47
N GLN A 18 -2.19 5.60 -15.76
CA GLN A 18 -3.32 4.83 -16.30
C GLN A 18 -4.12 5.56 -17.40
N PRO A 19 -4.49 6.85 -17.27
CA PRO A 19 -5.27 7.55 -18.31
C PRO A 19 -4.56 7.67 -19.65
N PHE A 20 -3.21 7.70 -19.64
CA PHE A 20 -2.39 7.93 -20.84
C PHE A 20 -1.99 6.63 -21.53
N VAL A 21 -2.11 5.51 -20.85
CA VAL A 21 -1.70 4.20 -21.38
C VAL A 21 -2.87 3.25 -21.64
N LYS A 22 -4.08 3.67 -21.36
CA LYS A 22 -5.31 2.87 -21.42
C LYS A 22 -5.51 2.12 -22.75
N ASN A 23 -5.06 2.70 -23.86
CA ASN A 23 -5.18 2.14 -25.21
C ASN A 23 -3.89 1.48 -25.73
N LEU A 24 -2.86 1.39 -24.89
CA LEU A 24 -1.61 0.75 -25.27
C LEU A 24 -1.65 -0.74 -24.93
N LYS A 25 -0.89 -1.53 -25.70
CA LYS A 25 -0.63 -2.91 -25.32
C LYS A 25 0.35 -2.90 -24.13
N HIS A 26 -0.08 -3.45 -23.01
CA HIS A 26 0.76 -3.53 -21.82
C HIS A 26 1.57 -4.83 -21.82
N GLU A 27 2.89 -4.71 -21.73
CA GLU A 27 3.76 -5.83 -21.41
C GLU A 27 4.01 -5.82 -19.92
N PRO A 28 3.59 -6.85 -19.15
CA PRO A 28 3.81 -6.92 -17.73
C PRO A 28 5.30 -6.91 -17.39
N LYS A 29 5.69 -6.12 -16.38
CA LYS A 29 7.08 -6.02 -15.88
C LYS A 29 7.16 -6.31 -14.37
N MET A 30 6.03 -6.63 -13.72
CA MET A 30 5.93 -6.80 -12.27
C MET A 30 6.86 -7.89 -11.72
N PHE A 31 7.22 -8.93 -12.48
CA PHE A 31 8.13 -9.98 -12.00
C PHE A 31 9.52 -9.45 -11.64
N HIS A 32 10.06 -8.51 -12.44
CA HIS A 32 11.33 -7.87 -12.10
C HIS A 32 11.25 -7.11 -10.76
N GLY A 33 10.11 -6.45 -10.51
CA GLY A 33 9.84 -5.79 -9.23
C GLY A 33 9.73 -6.79 -8.08
N LEU A 34 9.01 -7.90 -8.29
CA LEU A 34 8.81 -8.95 -7.29
C LEU A 34 10.13 -9.57 -6.84
N GLU A 35 10.96 -10.03 -7.78
CA GLU A 35 12.27 -10.60 -7.48
C GLU A 35 13.15 -9.65 -6.69
N LYS A 36 13.25 -8.40 -7.15
CA LYS A 36 14.07 -7.36 -6.51
C LYS A 36 13.61 -7.01 -5.08
N ILE A 37 12.27 -7.02 -4.85
CA ILE A 37 11.69 -6.80 -3.52
C ILE A 37 11.99 -7.99 -2.61
N ILE A 38 11.75 -9.21 -3.05
CA ILE A 38 12.01 -10.43 -2.26
C ILE A 38 13.48 -10.47 -1.83
N GLU A 39 14.41 -10.22 -2.75
CA GLU A 39 15.84 -10.14 -2.43
C GLU A 39 16.15 -9.07 -1.36
N LEU A 40 15.57 -7.88 -1.51
CA LEU A 40 15.77 -6.77 -0.58
C LEU A 40 15.23 -7.12 0.83
N LEU A 41 14.05 -7.70 0.91
CA LEU A 41 13.41 -8.10 2.16
C LEU A 41 14.21 -9.23 2.83
N LYS A 42 14.61 -10.26 2.09
CA LYS A 42 15.44 -11.36 2.56
C LYS A 42 16.79 -10.89 3.11
N LYS A 43 17.47 -9.97 2.40
CA LYS A 43 18.74 -9.36 2.84
C LYS A 43 18.61 -8.65 4.18
N ASN A 44 17.42 -8.13 4.51
CA ASN A 44 17.16 -7.37 5.74
C ASN A 44 16.36 -8.17 6.78
N ASN A 45 16.19 -9.50 6.62
CA ASN A 45 15.40 -10.37 7.50
C ASN A 45 14.03 -9.77 7.82
N THR A 46 13.29 -9.35 6.79
CA THR A 46 12.03 -8.64 6.90
C THR A 46 10.94 -9.39 6.16
N THR A 47 9.83 -9.69 6.84
CA THR A 47 8.58 -10.07 6.18
C THR A 47 7.80 -8.83 5.78
N ALA A 48 6.95 -8.94 4.76
CA ALA A 48 6.13 -7.84 4.25
C ALA A 48 4.75 -8.34 3.84
N THR A 49 3.80 -7.40 3.72
CA THR A 49 2.49 -7.67 3.13
C THR A 49 2.44 -7.15 1.71
N PHE A 50 2.13 -8.00 0.77
CA PHE A 50 1.90 -7.64 -0.63
C PHE A 50 0.41 -7.38 -0.85
N PHE A 51 0.03 -6.12 -1.05
CA PHE A 51 -1.30 -5.71 -1.48
C PHE A 51 -1.37 -5.87 -3.00
N VAL A 52 -1.98 -6.94 -3.46
CA VAL A 52 -1.89 -7.41 -4.84
C VAL A 52 -3.11 -7.01 -5.65
N VAL A 53 -2.89 -6.44 -6.82
CA VAL A 53 -3.92 -6.26 -7.85
C VAL A 53 -4.37 -7.63 -8.33
N GLY A 54 -5.62 -8.00 -8.05
CA GLY A 54 -6.10 -9.38 -8.22
C GLY A 54 -5.98 -9.93 -9.63
N LYS A 55 -6.08 -9.05 -10.64
CA LYS A 55 -5.92 -9.44 -12.06
C LYS A 55 -4.51 -9.96 -12.38
N LEU A 56 -3.49 -9.48 -11.67
CA LEU A 56 -2.12 -9.98 -11.83
C LEU A 56 -2.00 -11.43 -11.35
N LEU A 57 -2.64 -11.77 -10.21
CA LEU A 57 -2.70 -13.16 -9.73
C LEU A 57 -3.54 -14.06 -10.62
N GLU A 58 -4.69 -13.55 -11.10
CA GLU A 58 -5.54 -14.34 -12.00
C GLU A 58 -4.80 -14.74 -13.28
N GLN A 59 -3.95 -13.84 -13.79
CA GLN A 59 -3.16 -14.06 -15.00
C GLN A 59 -1.85 -14.81 -14.77
N ASN A 60 -1.30 -14.76 -13.54
CA ASN A 60 0.01 -15.31 -13.16
C ASN A 60 -0.09 -15.95 -11.78
N PRO A 61 -0.74 -17.12 -11.66
CA PRO A 61 -0.99 -17.77 -10.36
C PRO A 61 0.27 -18.06 -9.55
N GLU A 62 1.41 -18.25 -10.22
CA GLU A 62 2.71 -18.50 -9.60
C GLU A 62 3.20 -17.37 -8.68
N ILE A 63 2.66 -16.15 -8.84
CA ILE A 63 2.96 -15.02 -7.94
C ILE A 63 2.53 -15.32 -6.50
N LEU A 64 1.41 -16.04 -6.33
CA LEU A 64 0.91 -16.42 -5.01
C LEU A 64 1.95 -17.27 -4.27
N ASP A 65 2.44 -18.32 -4.92
CA ASP A 65 3.42 -19.22 -4.33
C ASP A 65 4.76 -18.51 -4.08
N LEU A 66 5.21 -17.68 -5.03
CA LEU A 66 6.44 -16.89 -4.85
C LEU A 66 6.39 -15.97 -3.62
N ILE A 67 5.25 -15.34 -3.35
CA ILE A 67 5.08 -14.49 -2.17
C ILE A 67 5.04 -15.33 -0.89
N LEU A 68 4.25 -16.41 -0.87
CA LEU A 68 4.02 -17.22 0.32
C LEU A 68 5.23 -18.08 0.70
N ASP A 69 5.94 -18.65 -0.28
CA ASP A 69 7.13 -19.48 -0.06
C ASP A 69 8.32 -18.68 0.50
N ASN A 70 8.29 -17.36 0.31
CA ASN A 70 9.25 -16.44 0.93
C ASN A 70 8.73 -15.83 2.25
N GLU A 71 7.75 -16.46 2.89
CA GLU A 71 7.19 -16.08 4.21
C GLU A 71 6.54 -14.70 4.24
N HIS A 72 6.12 -14.16 3.07
CA HIS A 72 5.41 -12.90 2.99
C HIS A 72 3.89 -13.11 3.03
N GLU A 73 3.17 -12.06 3.38
CA GLU A 73 1.71 -12.05 3.41
C GLU A 73 1.15 -11.53 2.09
N ILE A 74 -0.02 -12.07 1.69
CA ILE A 74 -0.81 -11.56 0.58
C ILE A 74 -2.06 -10.84 1.10
N ALA A 75 -2.35 -9.67 0.54
CA ALA A 75 -3.51 -8.85 0.83
C ALA A 75 -4.13 -8.30 -0.47
N PHE A 76 -5.36 -7.81 -0.41
CA PHE A 76 -6.12 -7.39 -1.58
C PHE A 76 -5.92 -5.91 -1.92
N HIS A 77 -5.83 -5.60 -3.23
CA HIS A 77 -5.67 -4.23 -3.76
C HIS A 77 -6.63 -3.94 -4.94
N THR A 78 -7.88 -4.36 -4.83
CA THR A 78 -8.92 -4.47 -5.88
C THR A 78 -8.50 -5.37 -7.06
N MET A 79 -9.47 -5.81 -7.86
CA MET A 79 -9.15 -6.71 -8.98
C MET A 79 -8.39 -6.02 -10.11
N ASN A 80 -8.70 -4.76 -10.39
CA ASN A 80 -8.15 -4.03 -11.54
C ASN A 80 -7.45 -2.72 -11.12
N HIS A 81 -6.98 -2.60 -9.88
CA HIS A 81 -6.48 -1.35 -9.31
C HIS A 81 -7.52 -0.21 -9.42
N SER A 82 -8.79 -0.56 -9.30
CA SER A 82 -9.90 0.40 -9.40
C SER A 82 -9.95 1.28 -8.14
N ASN A 83 -10.13 2.59 -8.35
CA ASN A 83 -10.45 3.51 -7.27
C ASN A 83 -11.84 3.15 -6.70
N LEU A 84 -12.03 3.17 -5.39
CA LEU A 84 -13.31 2.81 -4.77
C LEU A 84 -14.45 3.74 -5.18
N ASN A 85 -14.17 4.99 -5.57
CA ASN A 85 -15.19 5.89 -6.11
C ASN A 85 -15.76 5.44 -7.47
N ASP A 86 -15.08 4.54 -8.17
CA ASP A 86 -15.50 3.96 -9.45
C ASP A 86 -16.23 2.62 -9.29
N LEU A 87 -16.38 2.15 -8.04
CA LEU A 87 -17.04 0.89 -7.69
C LEU A 87 -18.33 1.14 -6.91
N THR A 88 -19.23 0.15 -6.96
CA THR A 88 -20.33 0.02 -5.99
C THR A 88 -19.99 -1.04 -4.95
N LYS A 89 -20.72 -1.06 -3.82
CA LYS A 89 -20.52 -2.08 -2.77
C LYS A 89 -20.70 -3.49 -3.34
N GLU A 90 -21.69 -3.71 -4.21
CA GLU A 90 -21.99 -5.01 -4.82
C GLU A 90 -20.81 -5.49 -5.68
N LYS A 91 -20.29 -4.64 -6.56
CA LYS A 91 -19.12 -4.96 -7.39
C LYS A 91 -17.89 -5.25 -6.55
N PHE A 92 -17.68 -4.49 -5.48
CA PHE A 92 -16.56 -4.72 -4.58
C PHE A 92 -16.70 -6.06 -3.83
N LEU A 93 -17.91 -6.43 -3.39
CA LEU A 93 -18.19 -7.76 -2.81
C LEU A 93 -17.89 -8.89 -3.80
N ASP A 94 -18.26 -8.72 -5.07
CA ASP A 94 -17.92 -9.68 -6.13
C ASP A 94 -16.39 -9.81 -6.32
N GLU A 95 -15.68 -8.69 -6.31
CA GLU A 95 -14.21 -8.68 -6.38
C GLU A 95 -13.58 -9.38 -5.16
N LEU A 96 -14.09 -9.14 -3.95
CA LEU A 96 -13.64 -9.81 -2.73
C LEU A 96 -13.85 -11.34 -2.81
N ASN A 97 -15.02 -11.78 -3.29
CA ASN A 97 -15.31 -13.21 -3.49
C ASN A 97 -14.35 -13.86 -4.50
N LEU A 98 -14.08 -13.15 -5.61
CA LEU A 98 -13.17 -13.65 -6.63
C LEU A 98 -11.73 -13.75 -6.09
N PHE A 99 -11.28 -12.73 -5.39
CA PHE A 99 -9.93 -12.71 -4.80
C PHE A 99 -9.77 -13.78 -3.71
N GLU A 100 -10.79 -13.99 -2.87
CA GLU A 100 -10.80 -15.07 -1.89
C GLU A 100 -10.65 -16.46 -2.55
N LYS A 101 -11.34 -16.67 -3.69
CA LYS A 101 -11.22 -17.91 -4.47
C LYS A 101 -9.81 -18.08 -5.06
N ILE A 102 -9.24 -17.02 -5.65
CA ILE A 102 -7.89 -17.05 -6.26
C ILE A 102 -6.82 -17.32 -5.21
N THR A 103 -6.96 -16.74 -4.03
CA THR A 103 -5.99 -16.88 -2.93
C THR A 103 -6.30 -18.05 -1.99
N GLU A 104 -7.31 -18.87 -2.29
CA GLU A 104 -7.74 -20.00 -1.44
C GLU A 104 -8.03 -19.58 0.01
N GLY A 105 -8.57 -18.36 0.19
CA GLY A 105 -8.86 -17.80 1.50
C GLY A 105 -7.63 -17.39 2.34
N LYS A 106 -6.45 -17.35 1.75
CA LYS A 106 -5.19 -16.98 2.45
C LYS A 106 -5.05 -15.47 2.70
N SER A 107 -5.86 -14.64 2.03
CA SER A 107 -5.83 -13.19 2.19
C SER A 107 -6.88 -12.70 3.19
N ARG A 108 -6.47 -11.82 4.12
CA ARG A 108 -7.37 -11.20 5.13
C ARG A 108 -7.08 -9.72 5.34
N GLY A 109 -6.28 -9.10 4.50
CA GLY A 109 -5.95 -7.68 4.53
C GLY A 109 -6.37 -6.96 3.27
N PHE A 110 -6.58 -5.64 3.37
CA PHE A 110 -6.94 -4.78 2.26
C PHE A 110 -6.18 -3.46 2.28
N ARG A 111 -5.92 -2.93 1.11
CA ARG A 111 -5.55 -1.52 0.87
C ARG A 111 -6.27 -1.02 -0.37
N ALA A 112 -6.94 0.12 -0.24
CA ALA A 112 -7.61 0.77 -1.37
C ALA A 112 -6.58 1.42 -2.31
N PRO A 113 -6.65 1.19 -3.62
CA PRO A 113 -5.87 1.93 -4.61
C PRO A 113 -5.99 3.43 -4.39
N THR A 114 -4.87 4.14 -4.48
CA THR A 114 -4.78 5.60 -4.27
C THR A 114 -5.35 6.05 -2.90
N PHE A 115 -5.39 5.15 -1.90
CA PHE A 115 -5.96 5.44 -0.58
C PHE A 115 -7.38 6.02 -0.66
N SER A 116 -8.21 5.44 -1.53
CA SER A 116 -9.50 5.98 -1.95
C SER A 116 -10.65 5.76 -0.96
N ILE A 117 -10.36 5.37 0.29
CA ILE A 117 -11.38 5.38 1.35
C ILE A 117 -11.67 6.83 1.77
N ASN A 118 -12.94 7.20 1.70
CA ASN A 118 -13.48 8.50 2.09
C ASN A 118 -14.94 8.36 2.55
N SER A 119 -15.65 9.46 2.81
CA SER A 119 -17.05 9.44 3.24
C SER A 119 -17.97 8.73 2.25
N ASP A 120 -17.73 8.87 0.94
CA ASP A 120 -18.60 8.34 -0.10
C ASP A 120 -18.32 6.84 -0.37
N THR A 121 -17.14 6.36 0.00
CA THR A 121 -16.69 4.98 -0.16
C THR A 121 -16.59 4.21 1.16
N SER A 122 -17.08 4.78 2.28
CA SER A 122 -17.04 4.16 3.61
C SER A 122 -17.76 2.80 3.68
N TRP A 123 -18.68 2.53 2.75
CA TRP A 123 -19.33 1.24 2.56
C TRP A 123 -18.32 0.08 2.33
N ALA A 124 -17.11 0.38 1.87
CA ALA A 124 -16.06 -0.63 1.70
C ALA A 124 -15.64 -1.25 3.05
N ILE A 125 -15.65 -0.47 4.13
CA ILE A 125 -15.37 -0.98 5.49
C ILE A 125 -16.39 -2.03 5.90
N ASP A 126 -17.69 -1.78 5.62
CA ASP A 126 -18.76 -2.74 5.92
C ASP A 126 -18.61 -4.02 5.08
N ALA A 127 -18.26 -3.87 3.78
CA ALA A 127 -18.03 -5.01 2.90
C ALA A 127 -16.84 -5.87 3.37
N LEU A 128 -15.74 -5.24 3.79
CA LEU A 128 -14.57 -5.94 4.33
C LEU A 128 -14.92 -6.69 5.63
N GLN A 129 -15.70 -6.07 6.52
CA GLN A 129 -16.16 -6.72 7.75
C GLN A 129 -17.11 -7.90 7.47
N GLU A 130 -18.01 -7.76 6.48
CA GLU A 130 -18.90 -8.82 6.00
C GLU A 130 -18.11 -10.04 5.49
N LYS A 131 -16.95 -9.81 4.86
CA LYS A 131 -16.04 -10.84 4.36
C LYS A 131 -14.98 -11.29 5.37
N ASN A 132 -15.09 -10.91 6.64
CA ASN A 132 -14.15 -11.27 7.71
C ASN A 132 -12.69 -10.88 7.42
N TYR A 133 -12.47 -9.75 6.74
CA TYR A 133 -11.14 -9.16 6.67
C TYR A 133 -10.69 -8.73 8.06
N ARG A 134 -9.41 -8.88 8.36
CA ARG A 134 -8.84 -8.57 9.68
C ARG A 134 -8.42 -7.11 9.79
N TYR A 135 -7.92 -6.54 8.68
CA TYR A 135 -7.39 -5.18 8.68
C TYR A 135 -7.53 -4.48 7.32
N ASP A 136 -7.46 -3.17 7.39
CA ASP A 136 -7.29 -2.22 6.30
C ASP A 136 -6.05 -1.37 6.54
N SER A 137 -5.42 -0.87 5.48
CA SER A 137 -4.31 0.10 5.56
C SER A 137 -4.46 1.15 4.45
N SER A 138 -5.58 1.85 4.48
CA SER A 138 -5.95 2.83 3.44
C SER A 138 -6.00 4.28 3.95
N ILE A 139 -5.91 4.50 5.26
CA ILE A 139 -6.04 5.84 5.83
C ILE A 139 -4.68 6.53 5.90
N VAL A 140 -4.60 7.70 5.27
CA VAL A 140 -3.45 8.61 5.37
C VAL A 140 -3.81 9.73 6.34
N PRO A 141 -3.12 9.86 7.50
CA PRO A 141 -3.47 10.84 8.53
C PRO A 141 -2.95 12.26 8.20
N VAL A 142 -2.99 12.61 6.91
CA VAL A 142 -2.63 13.93 6.36
C VAL A 142 -3.51 14.20 5.16
N LYS A 143 -4.23 15.32 5.16
CA LYS A 143 -5.04 15.72 4.01
C LYS A 143 -4.13 16.21 2.89
N THR A 144 -4.29 15.62 1.71
CA THR A 144 -3.66 16.03 0.45
C THR A 144 -4.74 16.40 -0.57
N ASP A 145 -4.34 16.81 -1.77
CA ASP A 145 -5.29 17.08 -2.86
C ASP A 145 -5.98 15.83 -3.39
N LEU A 146 -5.39 14.65 -3.16
CA LEU A 146 -5.87 13.38 -3.73
C LEU A 146 -6.56 12.48 -2.69
N TYR A 147 -6.08 12.46 -1.45
CA TYR A 147 -6.51 11.53 -0.42
C TYR A 147 -6.17 12.03 0.98
N GLY A 148 -6.59 11.28 1.97
CA GLY A 148 -6.20 11.44 3.36
C GLY A 148 -7.15 12.32 4.17
N PHE A 149 -6.92 12.32 5.46
CA PHE A 149 -7.79 12.97 6.44
C PHE A 149 -6.99 13.89 7.36
N SER A 150 -7.61 15.02 7.72
CA SER A 150 -7.15 15.86 8.84
C SER A 150 -7.59 15.27 10.17
N ASN A 151 -6.81 15.48 11.23
CA ASN A 151 -7.16 15.07 12.60
C ASN A 151 -7.43 13.56 12.75
N CYS A 152 -6.72 12.73 12.00
CA CYS A 152 -6.83 11.28 12.06
C CYS A 152 -5.91 10.69 13.13
N GLN A 153 -6.37 9.62 13.79
CA GLN A 153 -5.57 8.80 14.69
C GLN A 153 -4.38 8.19 13.92
N LYS A 154 -3.22 8.12 14.56
CA LYS A 154 -1.98 7.61 13.95
C LYS A 154 -1.63 6.20 14.38
N SER A 155 -2.02 5.81 15.59
CA SER A 155 -1.90 4.43 16.06
C SER A 155 -2.98 3.55 15.41
N PRO A 156 -2.77 2.23 15.28
CA PRO A 156 -3.81 1.32 14.84
C PRO A 156 -5.09 1.47 15.65
N PHE A 157 -6.25 1.34 15.00
CA PHE A 157 -7.56 1.46 15.66
C PHE A 157 -8.62 0.62 14.95
N LYS A 158 -9.68 0.27 15.68
CA LYS A 158 -10.85 -0.36 15.08
C LYS A 158 -11.64 0.68 14.29
N ILE A 159 -11.80 0.44 12.98
CA ILE A 159 -12.49 1.32 12.04
C ILE A 159 -13.92 0.84 11.81
N SER A 160 -14.83 1.79 11.57
CA SER A 160 -16.20 1.53 11.07
C SER A 160 -16.55 2.49 9.95
N SER A 161 -17.58 2.20 9.16
CA SER A 161 -18.07 3.09 8.10
C SER A 161 -18.55 4.45 8.60
N SER A 162 -18.94 4.53 9.86
CA SER A 162 -19.34 5.78 10.54
C SER A 162 -18.17 6.55 11.18
N SER A 163 -17.00 5.93 11.33
CA SER A 163 -15.83 6.54 11.95
C SER A 163 -14.53 6.11 11.25
N LEU A 164 -14.13 6.89 10.23
CA LEU A 164 -12.95 6.61 9.41
C LEU A 164 -11.63 7.16 10.00
N THR A 165 -11.68 8.03 10.99
CA THR A 165 -10.49 8.76 11.45
C THR A 165 -10.13 8.53 12.90
N LYS A 166 -11.01 7.87 13.65
CA LYS A 166 -10.83 7.59 15.10
C LYS A 166 -11.40 6.24 15.44
N GLY A 167 -10.84 5.63 16.47
CA GLY A 167 -11.29 4.33 16.94
C GLY A 167 -12.79 4.31 17.29
N ASP A 168 -13.44 3.23 16.85
CA ASP A 168 -14.85 2.92 17.13
C ASP A 168 -14.93 1.52 17.72
N SER A 169 -15.52 1.40 18.93
CA SER A 169 -15.67 0.12 19.63
C SER A 169 -16.57 -0.87 18.91
N THR A 170 -17.42 -0.42 17.99
CA THR A 170 -18.30 -1.26 17.19
C THR A 170 -17.58 -1.86 15.96
N GLY A 171 -16.46 -1.27 15.56
CA GLY A 171 -15.63 -1.77 14.46
C GLY A 171 -14.99 -3.12 14.77
N LYS A 172 -14.93 -3.99 13.78
CA LYS A 172 -14.25 -5.29 13.86
C LYS A 172 -12.94 -5.30 13.07
N LEU A 173 -12.86 -4.45 12.06
CA LEU A 173 -11.70 -4.28 11.19
C LEU A 173 -10.68 -3.37 11.87
N ILE A 174 -9.39 -3.72 11.80
CA ILE A 174 -8.31 -2.87 12.32
C ILE A 174 -7.77 -2.01 11.18
N GLU A 175 -7.78 -0.70 11.34
CA GLU A 175 -7.08 0.21 10.45
C GLU A 175 -5.64 0.40 10.91
N PHE A 176 -4.70 0.33 9.96
CA PHE A 176 -3.29 0.68 10.15
C PHE A 176 -2.94 1.93 9.34
N PRO A 177 -3.07 3.13 9.94
CA PRO A 177 -2.83 4.37 9.22
C PRO A 177 -1.38 4.51 8.76
N LEU A 178 -1.19 5.14 7.60
CA LEU A 178 0.13 5.38 7.03
C LEU A 178 0.96 6.34 7.89
N CYS A 179 2.26 6.14 7.93
CA CYS A 179 3.19 6.99 8.66
C CYS A 179 3.21 8.42 8.10
N SER A 180 3.15 9.41 8.99
CA SER A 180 3.26 10.83 8.66
C SER A 180 4.42 11.48 9.39
N GLY A 181 5.06 12.48 8.78
CA GLY A 181 6.21 13.16 9.35
C GLY A 181 6.15 14.68 9.17
N LYS A 182 6.93 15.41 9.96
CA LYS A 182 7.03 16.87 9.90
C LYS A 182 8.23 17.29 9.05
N PHE A 183 8.03 18.27 8.18
CA PHE A 183 9.09 18.93 7.41
C PHE A 183 8.76 20.41 7.26
N LEU A 184 9.69 21.29 7.61
CA LEU A 184 9.53 22.75 7.57
C LEU A 184 8.19 23.24 8.22
N GLY A 185 7.87 22.69 9.38
CA GLY A 185 6.67 23.08 10.16
C GLY A 185 5.34 22.48 9.67
N LYS A 186 5.32 21.79 8.52
CA LYS A 186 4.12 21.14 7.97
C LYS A 186 4.21 19.63 8.10
N THR A 187 3.05 18.97 8.19
CA THR A 187 2.94 17.51 8.20
C THR A 187 2.74 17.01 6.78
N TYR A 188 3.46 15.95 6.41
CA TYR A 188 3.39 15.30 5.11
C TYR A 188 3.21 13.78 5.30
N PRO A 189 2.63 13.06 4.32
CA PRO A 189 2.80 11.62 4.25
C PRO A 189 4.31 11.31 4.19
N ALA A 190 4.82 10.47 5.08
CA ALA A 190 6.25 10.13 5.14
C ALA A 190 6.48 8.64 4.89
N ALA A 191 5.41 7.95 4.49
CA ALA A 191 5.33 6.51 4.48
C ALA A 191 5.84 5.85 3.19
N GLY A 192 5.79 6.52 2.05
CA GLY A 192 6.15 5.87 0.78
C GLY A 192 5.80 6.67 -0.47
N GLY A 193 5.86 6.02 -1.63
CA GLY A 193 5.50 6.57 -2.92
C GLY A 193 6.23 7.87 -3.24
N PHE A 194 5.51 8.82 -3.83
CA PHE A 194 6.05 10.13 -4.20
C PHE A 194 6.75 10.85 -3.03
N TYR A 195 6.16 10.86 -1.84
CA TYR A 195 6.73 11.60 -0.69
C TYR A 195 8.05 10.99 -0.18
N LEU A 196 8.19 9.68 -0.22
CA LEU A 196 9.48 9.03 0.09
C LEU A 196 10.58 9.45 -0.89
N ARG A 197 10.24 9.71 -2.15
CA ARG A 197 11.18 10.11 -3.20
C ARG A 197 11.43 11.62 -3.21
N PHE A 198 10.42 12.41 -2.91
CA PHE A 198 10.44 13.87 -2.95
C PHE A 198 11.10 14.50 -1.71
N LEU A 199 10.72 14.05 -0.52
CA LEU A 199 11.25 14.60 0.73
C LEU A 199 12.68 14.09 1.00
N PRO A 200 13.51 14.85 1.74
CA PRO A 200 14.78 14.33 2.24
C PRO A 200 14.55 13.03 3.04
N LEU A 201 15.36 11.99 2.81
CA LEU A 201 15.21 10.69 3.49
C LEU A 201 15.16 10.83 5.02
N LYS A 202 15.88 11.78 5.58
CA LYS A 202 15.88 12.09 7.02
C LYS A 202 14.46 12.35 7.57
N VAL A 203 13.54 12.85 6.74
CA VAL A 203 12.14 13.10 7.15
C VAL A 203 11.45 11.76 7.46
N SER A 204 11.58 10.78 6.57
CA SER A 204 11.02 9.43 6.79
C SER A 204 11.68 8.72 7.96
N LEU A 205 13.00 8.76 8.07
CA LEU A 205 13.74 8.16 9.20
C LEU A 205 13.33 8.77 10.54
N ASN A 206 13.19 10.09 10.62
CA ASN A 206 12.74 10.77 11.84
C ASN A 206 11.26 10.49 12.15
N ALA A 207 10.42 10.37 11.12
CA ALA A 207 9.02 10.02 11.30
C ALA A 207 8.88 8.62 11.92
N ILE A 208 9.56 7.62 11.36
CA ILE A 208 9.54 6.24 11.88
C ILE A 208 10.04 6.21 13.33
N ARG A 209 11.17 6.85 13.63
CA ARG A 209 11.69 6.94 15.01
C ARG A 209 10.70 7.57 15.97
N HIS A 210 10.04 8.64 15.55
CA HIS A 210 9.03 9.31 16.37
C HIS A 210 7.80 8.43 16.67
N TYR A 211 7.39 7.57 15.73
CA TYR A 211 6.34 6.58 15.96
C TYR A 211 6.80 5.51 16.96
N GLU A 212 8.03 4.99 16.82
CA GLU A 212 8.60 4.01 17.77
C GLU A 212 8.72 4.60 19.20
N GLU A 213 9.15 5.86 19.34
CA GLU A 213 9.22 6.56 20.64
C GLU A 213 7.85 6.67 21.34
N GLN A 214 6.78 6.63 20.57
CA GLN A 214 5.39 6.64 21.09
C GLN A 214 4.80 5.23 21.22
N ASN A 215 5.57 4.18 20.96
CA ASN A 215 5.10 2.78 20.87
C ASN A 215 3.98 2.59 19.83
N ILE A 216 4.03 3.33 18.73
CA ILE A 216 3.13 3.21 17.59
C ILE A 216 3.89 2.56 16.44
N PRO A 217 3.37 1.51 15.79
CA PRO A 217 3.99 0.97 14.59
C PRO A 217 3.94 1.99 13.45
N ALA A 218 5.06 2.29 12.84
CA ALA A 218 5.10 3.09 11.62
C ALA A 218 4.74 2.19 10.44
N THR A 219 3.67 2.53 9.72
CA THR A 219 3.25 1.83 8.50
C THR A 219 3.84 2.54 7.29
N ILE A 220 4.69 1.84 6.53
CA ILE A 220 5.27 2.35 5.28
C ILE A 220 4.85 1.50 4.08
N TYR A 221 5.03 2.03 2.87
CA TYR A 221 4.74 1.30 1.63
C TYR A 221 5.67 1.70 0.49
N ILE A 222 5.77 0.81 -0.50
CA ILE A 222 6.39 1.04 -1.80
C ILE A 222 5.56 0.34 -2.88
N HIS A 223 5.68 0.83 -4.12
CA HIS A 223 5.12 0.12 -5.27
C HIS A 223 6.20 -0.76 -5.91
N SER A 224 5.80 -1.93 -6.43
CA SER A 224 6.73 -2.89 -7.05
C SER A 224 7.54 -2.27 -8.19
N TRP A 225 6.91 -1.51 -9.06
CA TRP A 225 7.53 -0.87 -10.23
C TRP A 225 8.54 0.25 -9.87
N GLU A 226 8.46 0.84 -8.68
CA GLU A 226 9.40 1.88 -8.25
C GLU A 226 10.84 1.38 -8.08
N LEU A 227 11.05 0.07 -7.92
CA LEU A 227 12.37 -0.52 -7.75
C LEU A 227 13.04 -0.92 -9.07
N THR A 228 12.29 -0.90 -10.16
CA THR A 228 12.73 -1.33 -11.48
C THR A 228 12.47 -0.28 -12.57
N PRO A 229 12.91 0.98 -12.35
CA PRO A 229 12.65 2.08 -13.29
C PRO A 229 13.24 1.85 -14.69
N GLU A 230 14.22 0.96 -14.81
CA GLU A 230 14.84 0.56 -16.07
C GLU A 230 13.89 -0.21 -17.01
N PHE A 231 12.85 -0.82 -16.46
CA PHE A 231 11.83 -1.57 -17.22
C PHE A 231 10.60 -0.74 -17.53
N PHE A 232 10.55 0.53 -17.07
CA PHE A 232 9.44 1.40 -17.37
C PHE A 232 9.54 1.85 -18.84
N PRO A 233 8.49 1.67 -19.65
CA PRO A 233 8.53 2.06 -21.05
C PRO A 233 8.59 3.59 -21.20
N ASP A 234 9.15 4.06 -22.32
CA ASP A 234 9.11 5.48 -22.64
C ASP A 234 7.70 5.86 -23.08
N ILE A 235 7.01 6.60 -22.23
CA ILE A 235 5.64 7.08 -22.44
C ILE A 235 5.58 8.59 -22.31
N GLU A 236 4.79 9.22 -23.16
CA GLU A 236 4.52 10.65 -23.07
C GLU A 236 3.52 10.94 -21.95
N LEU A 237 3.97 11.62 -20.92
CA LEU A 237 3.12 12.12 -19.82
C LEU A 237 3.23 13.62 -19.73
N PRO A 238 2.15 14.34 -19.37
CA PRO A 238 2.22 15.75 -19.02
C PRO A 238 3.22 15.97 -17.87
N PHE A 239 3.72 17.19 -17.74
CA PHE A 239 4.83 17.50 -16.82
C PHE A 239 4.53 17.13 -15.36
N LYS A 240 3.32 17.43 -14.87
CA LYS A 240 2.92 17.12 -13.49
C LYS A 240 2.92 15.62 -13.22
N GLU A 241 2.29 14.84 -14.09
CA GLU A 241 2.17 13.38 -14.01
C GLU A 241 3.55 12.72 -14.11
N LYS A 242 4.37 13.19 -15.05
CA LYS A 242 5.76 12.75 -15.22
C LYS A 242 6.59 13.04 -13.96
N PHE A 243 6.46 14.25 -13.39
CA PHE A 243 7.18 14.63 -12.19
C PHE A 243 6.78 13.75 -10.99
N VAL A 244 5.47 13.61 -10.73
CA VAL A 244 5.00 12.81 -9.59
C VAL A 244 5.41 11.33 -9.73
N THR A 245 5.32 10.79 -10.94
CA THR A 245 5.64 9.37 -11.19
C THR A 245 7.14 9.09 -11.13
N PHE A 246 7.99 9.94 -11.71
CA PHE A 246 9.40 9.61 -11.93
C PHE A 246 10.41 10.39 -11.08
N HIS A 247 9.95 11.42 -10.34
CA HIS A 247 10.89 12.20 -9.53
C HIS A 247 11.71 11.29 -8.60
N ASN A 248 13.02 11.32 -8.78
CA ASN A 248 13.99 10.61 -7.94
C ASN A 248 13.80 9.09 -7.83
N ILE A 249 13.11 8.47 -8.80
CA ILE A 249 12.72 7.05 -8.78
C ILE A 249 13.95 6.12 -8.69
N LYS A 250 15.05 6.45 -9.36
CA LYS A 250 16.30 5.67 -9.34
C LYS A 250 16.90 5.49 -7.95
N ASN A 251 16.53 6.33 -6.99
CA ASN A 251 17.01 6.25 -5.62
C ASN A 251 16.04 5.52 -4.67
N THR A 252 14.89 5.03 -5.15
CA THR A 252 13.89 4.37 -4.31
C THR A 252 14.48 3.14 -3.60
N TYR A 253 15.15 2.27 -4.35
CA TYR A 253 15.80 1.07 -3.80
C TYR A 253 16.75 1.42 -2.62
N SER A 254 17.70 2.32 -2.85
CA SER A 254 18.67 2.69 -1.81
C SER A 254 18.05 3.39 -0.60
N ARG A 255 16.93 4.09 -0.79
CA ARG A 255 16.19 4.73 0.31
C ARG A 255 15.46 3.71 1.17
N ILE A 256 14.79 2.75 0.55
CA ILE A 256 14.12 1.66 1.28
C ILE A 256 15.14 0.78 1.97
N GLU A 257 16.23 0.39 1.30
CA GLU A 257 17.30 -0.38 1.92
C GLU A 257 17.83 0.30 3.19
N LYS A 258 18.08 1.60 3.14
CA LYS A 258 18.50 2.36 4.33
C LYS A 258 17.44 2.38 5.44
N ILE A 259 16.16 2.43 5.12
CA ILE A 259 15.08 2.35 6.10
C ILE A 259 15.09 0.97 6.76
N LEU A 260 15.14 -0.11 5.98
CA LEU A 260 15.15 -1.49 6.50
C LEU A 260 16.40 -1.80 7.34
N GLN A 261 17.55 -1.18 7.03
CA GLN A 261 18.77 -1.30 7.83
C GLN A 261 18.71 -0.58 9.18
N ASN A 262 17.86 0.44 9.31
CA ASN A 262 17.76 1.25 10.53
C ASN A 262 16.61 0.86 11.45
N PHE A 263 15.58 0.19 10.93
CA PHE A 263 14.36 -0.15 11.66
C PHE A 263 13.93 -1.57 11.35
N ARG A 264 13.20 -2.20 12.28
CA ARG A 264 12.62 -3.53 12.08
C ARG A 264 11.19 -3.41 11.57
N PHE A 265 10.89 -4.24 10.57
CA PHE A 265 9.57 -4.33 9.96
C PHE A 265 9.09 -5.77 9.93
N SER A 266 7.77 -5.94 9.84
CA SER A 266 7.10 -7.21 9.58
C SER A 266 5.89 -7.02 8.67
N SER A 267 5.28 -8.12 8.25
CA SER A 267 3.96 -8.13 7.65
C SER A 267 2.89 -7.69 8.67
N PHE A 268 1.72 -7.29 8.18
CA PHE A 268 0.58 -6.94 9.04
C PHE A 268 0.04 -8.17 9.77
N LYS A 269 0.03 -9.33 9.10
CA LYS A 269 -0.35 -10.60 9.70
C LYS A 269 0.54 -10.95 10.88
N ASP A 270 1.87 -10.93 10.69
CA ASP A 270 2.82 -11.27 11.76
C ASP A 270 2.67 -10.32 12.94
N TYR A 271 2.43 -9.04 12.69
CA TYR A 271 2.18 -8.06 13.73
C TYR A 271 0.91 -8.40 14.53
N LEU A 272 -0.19 -8.74 13.85
CA LEU A 272 -1.46 -9.08 14.50
C LEU A 272 -1.41 -10.42 15.25
N ASP A 273 -0.65 -11.38 14.75
CA ASP A 273 -0.55 -12.72 15.34
C ASP A 273 0.39 -12.75 16.57
N ASN A 274 1.21 -11.69 16.76
CA ASN A 274 2.12 -11.52 17.89
C ASN A 274 1.60 -10.51 18.96
N GLN A 275 0.34 -10.05 18.87
CA GLN A 275 -0.33 -9.21 19.87
C GLN A 275 -1.18 -10.06 20.82
#